data_eb94f2b0da70aa52a4143ef4a7b5c4d0
#
_entry.id   eb94f2b0da70aa52a4143ef4a7b5c4d0
#
_cell.length_a   1.000
_cell.length_b   1.000
_cell.length_c   1.000
_cell.angle_alpha   90.00
_cell.angle_beta   90.00
_cell.angle_gamma   90.00
#
_symmetry.space_group_name_H-M   'P 1'
#
loop_
_entity.id
_entity.type
_entity.pdbx_description
1 polymer ?
#
loop_
_entity_poly.entity_id
_entity_poly.type
_entity_poly.pdbx_seq_one_letter_code
_entity_poly.pdbx_strand_id
1 'polypeptide(L)'
;MSYSFTEKKRIRKSFAKREKVLEIPYLLAMQLESYKDFLQREVKVDDRENSGLESTFTSLFPISSHSGNAKLDYVSYNLGDEVFDVKECQQRGLTYAVPLRVKVRLTIMDKEASEPTVKEVKESEVYMGEIPLMTQNGSFVINGTERVIVSQLHRSPGVFFEHDKGKTHSSGKLLFSARVIPYRGSWLDFEFDPKDYLYFRIDRRRKMPVSTLLKALGLSSDEILSTFYDFDTFEIKSNAFHFHFVPERHRGEIAKQDIKDKKGKIIINKDKRITVKHIREIEKAGIKSIVVESEFLIGKKIASSIIDTNSGEVIADTNSEITEELLQKLLDLSLKHI
;
A
#
# COMPACT_ATOMS: atom_id res chain seq x y z
N MET A 1 -24.07 26.37 6.81
CA MET A 1 -24.94 27.56 6.60
C MET A 1 -24.81 28.03 5.17
N SER A 2 -25.90 28.07 4.42
CA SER A 2 -25.86 28.66 3.07
C SER A 2 -25.83 30.19 3.21
N TYR A 3 -24.72 30.81 2.87
CA TYR A 3 -24.59 32.25 2.87
C TYR A 3 -25.47 32.83 1.76
N SER A 4 -26.57 33.46 2.13
CA SER A 4 -27.40 34.19 1.18
C SER A 4 -26.72 35.51 0.74
N PHE A 5 -26.87 35.90 -0.53
CA PHE A 5 -26.38 37.20 -1.02
C PHE A 5 -27.02 38.39 -0.30
N THR A 6 -28.18 38.22 0.30
CA THR A 6 -28.88 39.19 1.12
C THR A 6 -28.15 39.54 2.40
N GLU A 7 -27.42 38.58 3.02
CA GLU A 7 -26.66 38.81 4.26
C GLU A 7 -25.48 39.79 4.06
N LYS A 8 -24.97 39.94 2.83
CA LYS A 8 -23.87 40.85 2.51
C LYS A 8 -24.33 42.19 1.97
N LYS A 9 -25.59 42.63 2.22
CA LYS A 9 -26.17 43.88 1.75
C LYS A 9 -26.11 44.10 0.23
N ARG A 10 -26.03 43.03 -0.56
CA ARG A 10 -26.07 43.07 -2.01
C ARG A 10 -27.46 42.67 -2.50
N ILE A 11 -28.22 43.64 -3.00
CA ILE A 11 -29.51 43.36 -3.62
C ILE A 11 -29.27 42.92 -5.05
N ARG A 12 -29.60 41.67 -5.34
CA ARG A 12 -29.51 41.11 -6.68
C ARG A 12 -30.85 41.25 -7.39
N LYS A 13 -30.88 41.98 -8.49
CA LYS A 13 -32.07 42.12 -9.33
C LYS A 13 -32.18 40.90 -10.23
N SER A 14 -33.32 40.21 -10.18
CA SER A 14 -33.60 39.07 -11.04
C SER A 14 -34.32 39.55 -12.30
N PHE A 15 -33.81 39.17 -13.46
CA PHE A 15 -34.45 39.40 -14.76
C PHE A 15 -35.12 38.12 -15.30
N ALA A 16 -35.17 37.05 -14.52
CA ALA A 16 -35.77 35.79 -14.92
C ALA A 16 -37.31 35.92 -14.96
N LYS A 17 -37.92 35.27 -15.96
CA LYS A 17 -39.40 35.20 -16.12
C LYS A 17 -40.05 34.14 -15.26
N ARG A 18 -39.25 33.27 -14.61
CA ARG A 18 -39.72 32.19 -13.74
C ARG A 18 -39.20 32.43 -12.33
N GLU A 19 -39.97 31.98 -11.34
CA GLU A 19 -39.53 31.98 -9.95
C GLU A 19 -38.29 31.11 -9.78
N LYS A 20 -37.41 31.48 -8.82
CA LYS A 20 -36.25 30.69 -8.48
C LYS A 20 -36.67 29.36 -7.85
N VAL A 21 -36.27 28.28 -8.45
CA VAL A 21 -36.46 26.92 -7.91
C VAL A 21 -35.39 26.61 -6.86
N LEU A 22 -34.17 27.13 -7.04
CA LEU A 22 -33.02 26.91 -6.15
C LEU A 22 -32.31 28.23 -5.90
N GLU A 23 -31.85 28.45 -4.68
CA GLU A 23 -30.97 29.57 -4.35
C GLU A 23 -29.59 29.37 -4.96
N ILE A 24 -28.93 30.47 -5.35
CA ILE A 24 -27.57 30.41 -5.85
C ILE A 24 -26.65 30.15 -4.65
N PRO A 25 -25.83 29.06 -4.67
CA PRO A 25 -24.92 28.79 -3.57
C PRO A 25 -23.87 29.90 -3.43
N TYR A 26 -23.36 30.06 -2.23
CA TYR A 26 -22.24 30.97 -1.99
C TYR A 26 -20.96 30.38 -2.58
N LEU A 27 -20.47 31.03 -3.67
CA LEU A 27 -19.37 30.43 -4.46
C LEU A 27 -18.02 30.36 -3.74
N LEU A 28 -17.83 31.15 -2.68
CA LEU A 28 -16.63 31.17 -1.86
C LEU A 28 -16.72 30.25 -0.61
N ALA A 29 -17.86 29.60 -0.40
CA ALA A 29 -18.06 28.74 0.78
C ALA A 29 -17.00 27.67 0.88
N MET A 30 -16.68 27.02 -0.23
CA MET A 30 -15.68 25.94 -0.24
C MET A 30 -14.31 26.39 0.30
N GLN A 31 -13.81 27.56 -0.13
CA GLN A 31 -12.53 28.08 0.34
C GLN A 31 -12.60 28.50 1.82
N LEU A 32 -13.64 29.22 2.20
CA LEU A 32 -13.79 29.76 3.56
C LEU A 32 -14.00 28.65 4.58
N GLU A 33 -14.90 27.71 4.28
CA GLU A 33 -15.22 26.60 5.18
C GLU A 33 -14.04 25.66 5.31
N SER A 34 -13.41 25.24 4.19
CA SER A 34 -12.26 24.34 4.24
C SER A 34 -11.07 24.91 5.02
N TYR A 35 -10.83 26.23 4.92
CA TYR A 35 -9.75 26.86 5.68
C TYR A 35 -10.11 27.04 7.17
N LYS A 36 -11.37 27.30 7.47
CA LYS A 36 -11.89 27.33 8.85
C LYS A 36 -11.76 25.95 9.50
N ASP A 37 -12.12 24.89 8.78
CA ASP A 37 -11.98 23.48 9.22
C ASP A 37 -10.51 23.08 9.35
N PHE A 38 -9.64 23.60 8.49
CA PHE A 38 -8.20 23.37 8.58
C PHE A 38 -7.60 23.97 9.85
N LEU A 39 -7.97 25.21 10.21
CA LEU A 39 -7.44 25.93 11.37
C LEU A 39 -8.14 25.55 12.68
N GLN A 40 -9.40 25.19 12.66
CA GLN A 40 -10.24 24.92 13.84
C GLN A 40 -10.05 25.92 14.99
N ARG A 41 -9.84 27.23 14.65
CA ARG A 41 -9.49 28.29 15.61
C ARG A 41 -10.57 28.51 16.67
N GLU A 42 -11.84 28.44 16.26
CA GLU A 42 -12.98 28.73 17.13
C GLU A 42 -13.45 27.51 17.92
N VAL A 43 -12.89 26.32 17.62
CA VAL A 43 -13.26 25.06 18.28
C VAL A 43 -12.40 24.86 19.53
N LYS A 44 -13.04 24.45 20.65
CA LYS A 44 -12.30 24.11 21.86
C LYS A 44 -11.36 22.93 21.62
N VAL A 45 -10.26 22.89 22.34
CA VAL A 45 -9.21 21.88 22.17
C VAL A 45 -9.76 20.46 22.24
N ASP A 46 -10.65 20.20 23.18
CA ASP A 46 -11.22 18.87 23.42
C ASP A 46 -12.25 18.44 22.35
N ASP A 47 -12.83 19.42 21.64
CA ASP A 47 -13.87 19.19 20.63
C ASP A 47 -13.31 19.22 19.18
N ARG A 48 -11.98 19.35 19.03
CA ARG A 48 -11.35 19.40 17.71
C ARG A 48 -11.41 18.06 17.00
N GLU A 49 -11.78 18.11 15.73
CA GLU A 49 -11.71 16.93 14.85
C GLU A 49 -10.28 16.65 14.43
N ASN A 50 -9.96 15.37 14.23
CA ASN A 50 -8.66 14.95 13.72
C ASN A 50 -8.53 15.25 12.22
N SER A 51 -8.56 16.53 11.88
CA SER A 51 -8.43 17.06 10.50
C SER A 51 -7.51 18.27 10.48
N GLY A 52 -7.03 18.66 9.32
CA GLY A 52 -6.23 19.88 9.12
C GLY A 52 -4.95 19.92 9.97
N LEU A 53 -4.76 20.98 10.76
CA LEU A 53 -3.60 21.15 11.62
C LEU A 53 -3.54 20.14 12.75
N GLU A 54 -4.68 19.79 13.36
CA GLU A 54 -4.75 18.79 14.42
C GLU A 54 -4.23 17.43 13.92
N SER A 55 -4.71 16.98 12.77
CA SER A 55 -4.24 15.74 12.14
C SER A 55 -2.75 15.78 11.81
N THR A 56 -2.23 16.93 11.39
CA THR A 56 -0.82 17.09 11.06
C THR A 56 0.06 16.90 12.31
N PHE A 57 -0.28 17.53 13.40
CA PHE A 57 0.45 17.35 14.65
C PHE A 57 0.30 15.95 15.22
N THR A 58 -0.90 15.42 15.26
CA THR A 58 -1.16 14.06 15.77
C THR A 58 -0.41 12.99 14.99
N SER A 59 -0.22 13.17 13.67
CA SER A 59 0.52 12.23 12.82
C SER A 59 2.04 12.30 13.02
N LEU A 60 2.58 13.46 13.38
CA LEU A 60 4.02 13.66 13.61
C LEU A 60 4.47 13.21 14.99
N PHE A 61 3.65 13.44 16.00
CA PHE A 61 3.92 13.07 17.37
C PHE A 61 3.31 11.69 17.71
N PRO A 62 3.94 10.91 18.59
CA PRO A 62 5.08 11.23 19.43
C PRO A 62 6.43 11.13 18.72
N ILE A 63 7.36 12.02 19.05
CA ILE A 63 8.74 11.96 18.57
C ILE A 63 9.59 11.37 19.69
N SER A 64 10.24 10.24 19.42
CA SER A 64 11.14 9.58 20.38
C SER A 64 12.61 9.84 20.01
N SER A 65 13.45 10.01 21.01
CA SER A 65 14.89 10.12 20.80
C SER A 65 15.46 8.79 20.32
N HIS A 66 16.55 8.82 19.56
CA HIS A 66 17.24 7.61 19.10
C HIS A 66 17.63 6.67 20.25
N SER A 67 18.02 7.22 21.40
CA SER A 67 18.34 6.47 22.61
C SER A 67 17.11 5.94 23.36
N GLY A 68 15.91 6.41 23.01
CA GLY A 68 14.66 6.07 23.70
C GLY A 68 14.53 6.65 25.12
N ASN A 69 15.40 7.59 25.49
CA ASN A 69 15.40 8.20 26.83
C ASN A 69 14.45 9.40 26.93
N ALA A 70 14.05 9.98 25.83
CA ALA A 70 13.17 11.13 25.80
C ALA A 70 12.07 10.92 24.77
N LYS A 71 10.85 11.31 25.12
CA LYS A 71 9.67 11.26 24.27
C LYS A 71 9.00 12.64 24.30
N LEU A 72 8.73 13.18 23.13
CA LEU A 72 8.02 14.44 22.95
C LEU A 72 6.61 14.14 22.44
N ASP A 73 5.62 14.46 23.26
CA ASP A 73 4.21 14.29 22.95
C ASP A 73 3.57 15.64 22.59
N TYR A 74 2.65 15.62 21.64
CA TYR A 74 1.77 16.74 21.32
C TYR A 74 0.63 16.80 22.34
N VAL A 75 0.29 18.01 22.78
CA VAL A 75 -0.85 18.26 23.69
C VAL A 75 -1.94 19.05 23.00
N SER A 76 -1.60 20.21 22.47
CA SER A 76 -2.55 21.09 21.75
C SER A 76 -1.81 22.17 20.97
N TYR A 77 -2.48 22.82 20.04
CA TYR A 77 -1.99 24.08 19.46
C TYR A 77 -2.92 25.24 19.81
N ASN A 78 -2.37 26.43 19.78
CA ASN A 78 -3.09 27.67 19.99
C ASN A 78 -2.71 28.69 18.91
N LEU A 79 -3.73 29.35 18.36
CA LEU A 79 -3.57 30.46 17.42
C LEU A 79 -3.83 31.75 18.17
N GLY A 80 -2.84 32.60 18.19
CA GLY A 80 -2.94 33.91 18.85
C GLY A 80 -3.87 34.89 18.11
N ASP A 81 -3.87 36.13 18.57
CA ASP A 81 -4.64 37.19 17.96
C ASP A 81 -3.84 37.89 16.83
N GLU A 82 -4.53 38.42 15.87
CA GLU A 82 -3.96 39.24 14.81
C GLU A 82 -3.41 40.56 15.35
N VAL A 83 -2.17 40.88 14.98
CA VAL A 83 -1.50 42.13 15.42
C VAL A 83 -1.98 43.31 14.63
N PHE A 84 -2.26 43.13 13.32
CA PHE A 84 -2.66 44.16 12.38
C PHE A 84 -3.89 43.74 11.60
N ASP A 85 -4.76 44.73 11.30
CA ASP A 85 -5.93 44.53 10.41
C ASP A 85 -5.50 44.33 8.96
N VAL A 86 -6.37 43.75 8.14
CA VAL A 86 -6.16 43.48 6.70
C VAL A 86 -5.71 44.74 5.95
N LYS A 87 -6.34 45.90 6.17
CA LYS A 87 -5.98 47.16 5.51
C LYS A 87 -4.62 47.65 5.91
N GLU A 88 -4.29 47.52 7.18
CA GLU A 88 -2.98 47.93 7.72
C GLU A 88 -1.87 47.06 7.17
N CYS A 89 -2.08 45.72 7.08
CA CYS A 89 -1.15 44.82 6.44
C CYS A 89 -0.91 45.16 4.98
N GLN A 90 -1.95 45.55 4.22
CA GLN A 90 -1.80 45.97 2.84
C GLN A 90 -1.00 47.25 2.70
N GLN A 91 -1.25 48.24 3.55
CA GLN A 91 -0.55 49.53 3.51
C GLN A 91 0.93 49.40 3.94
N ARG A 92 1.19 48.61 4.95
CA ARG A 92 2.56 48.42 5.48
C ARG A 92 3.37 47.36 4.75
N GLY A 93 2.78 46.64 3.80
CA GLY A 93 3.45 45.55 3.11
C GLY A 93 3.70 44.31 3.99
N LEU A 94 2.84 44.06 4.97
CA LEU A 94 2.93 42.96 5.90
C LEU A 94 2.02 41.80 5.50
N THR A 95 2.23 40.64 6.13
CA THR A 95 1.36 39.47 5.98
C THR A 95 0.31 39.48 7.07
N TYR A 96 -0.96 39.29 6.68
CA TYR A 96 -2.07 39.10 7.61
C TYR A 96 -2.00 37.69 8.18
N ALA A 97 -1.46 37.55 9.37
CA ALA A 97 -1.17 36.26 10.00
C ALA A 97 -1.35 36.29 11.51
N VAL A 98 -1.42 35.11 12.10
CA VAL A 98 -1.46 34.93 13.57
C VAL A 98 -0.34 34.01 14.01
N PRO A 99 0.21 34.21 15.21
CA PRO A 99 1.23 33.35 15.78
C PRO A 99 0.62 31.96 16.11
N LEU A 100 1.32 30.91 15.65
CA LEU A 100 1.03 29.52 16.02
C LEU A 100 1.93 29.10 17.16
N ARG A 101 1.33 28.66 18.24
CA ARG A 101 2.01 28.07 19.39
C ARG A 101 1.53 26.65 19.61
N VAL A 102 2.46 25.76 19.90
CA VAL A 102 2.16 24.34 20.13
C VAL A 102 2.58 23.98 21.55
N LYS A 103 1.65 23.44 22.30
CA LYS A 103 1.92 22.90 23.63
C LYS A 103 2.40 21.47 23.49
N VAL A 104 3.62 21.22 23.94
CA VAL A 104 4.28 19.93 23.91
C VAL A 104 4.64 19.45 25.29
N ARG A 105 4.68 18.14 25.47
CA ARG A 105 5.05 17.47 26.71
C ARG A 105 6.30 16.64 26.46
N LEU A 106 7.38 16.98 27.12
CA LEU A 106 8.62 16.23 27.13
C LEU A 106 8.64 15.27 28.32
N THR A 107 8.68 13.98 28.04
CA THR A 107 8.82 12.91 29.04
C THR A 107 10.23 12.35 28.96
N ILE A 108 10.97 12.41 30.06
CA ILE A 108 12.33 11.86 30.19
C ILE A 108 12.23 10.54 30.95
N MET A 109 12.73 9.46 30.35
CA MET A 109 12.75 8.11 30.89
C MET A 109 14.10 7.80 31.54
N ASP A 110 14.08 7.11 32.69
CA ASP A 110 15.27 6.56 33.30
C ASP A 110 15.45 5.11 32.83
N LYS A 111 16.60 4.80 32.25
CA LYS A 111 16.94 3.44 31.77
C LYS A 111 17.80 2.65 32.76
N GLU A 112 18.31 3.27 33.81
CA GLU A 112 19.12 2.60 34.84
C GLU A 112 18.25 1.75 35.78
N ALA A 113 16.94 1.98 35.81
CA ALA A 113 15.99 1.16 36.53
C ALA A 113 15.65 -0.12 35.75
N SER A 114 15.35 -1.20 36.45
CA SER A 114 14.98 -2.51 35.87
C SER A 114 13.76 -2.44 34.95
N GLU A 115 12.90 -1.44 35.16
CA GLU A 115 11.78 -1.08 34.28
C GLU A 115 11.89 0.39 33.91
N PRO A 116 11.53 0.80 32.68
CA PRO A 116 11.60 2.20 32.26
C PRO A 116 10.64 3.04 33.08
N THR A 117 11.18 3.81 34.03
CA THR A 117 10.42 4.72 34.86
C THR A 117 10.51 6.15 34.33
N VAL A 118 9.44 6.93 34.55
CA VAL A 118 9.41 8.34 34.17
C VAL A 118 10.19 9.13 35.19
N LYS A 119 11.30 9.77 34.78
CA LYS A 119 12.14 10.60 35.60
C LYS A 119 11.57 12.01 35.78
N GLU A 120 11.17 12.61 34.68
CA GLU A 120 10.68 13.99 34.65
C GLU A 120 9.70 14.21 33.52
N VAL A 121 8.67 15.02 33.72
CA VAL A 121 7.73 15.48 32.72
C VAL A 121 7.72 17.00 32.71
N LYS A 122 7.99 17.59 31.53
CA LYS A 122 7.94 19.04 31.33
C LYS A 122 6.95 19.38 30.23
N GLU A 123 6.06 20.32 30.48
CA GLU A 123 5.19 20.91 29.47
C GLU A 123 5.66 22.33 29.15
N SER A 124 5.67 22.65 27.86
CA SER A 124 6.03 23.99 27.40
C SER A 124 5.22 24.34 26.15
N GLU A 125 4.94 25.61 26.01
CA GLU A 125 4.33 26.17 24.81
C GLU A 125 5.44 26.73 23.91
N VAL A 126 5.55 26.18 22.69
CA VAL A 126 6.61 26.49 21.73
C VAL A 126 6.01 27.33 20.59
N TYR A 127 6.62 28.45 20.29
CA TYR A 127 6.30 29.25 19.11
C TYR A 127 6.81 28.54 17.85
N MET A 128 5.92 28.22 16.92
CA MET A 128 6.22 27.50 15.70
C MET A 128 6.32 28.39 14.46
N GLY A 129 5.92 29.64 14.58
CA GLY A 129 5.87 30.58 13.47
C GLY A 129 4.51 31.26 13.34
N GLU A 130 4.25 31.85 12.19
CA GLU A 130 2.99 32.54 11.88
C GLU A 130 2.24 31.79 10.80
N ILE A 131 0.91 31.73 10.93
CA ILE A 131 0.02 31.19 9.91
C ILE A 131 -0.79 32.33 9.31
N PRO A 132 -0.77 32.51 7.97
CA PRO A 132 -1.63 33.49 7.32
C PRO A 132 -3.11 33.22 7.56
N LEU A 133 -3.88 34.25 7.79
CA LEU A 133 -5.34 34.16 7.90
C LEU A 133 -6.02 34.48 6.55
N MET A 134 -7.11 33.77 6.32
CA MET A 134 -7.97 34.04 5.16
C MET A 134 -8.91 35.21 5.47
N THR A 135 -9.02 36.15 4.54
CA THR A 135 -9.97 37.25 4.63
C THR A 135 -11.40 36.76 4.37
N GLN A 136 -12.40 37.60 4.68
CA GLN A 136 -13.79 37.28 4.40
C GLN A 136 -14.10 37.09 2.89
N ASN A 137 -13.19 37.54 2.01
CA ASN A 137 -13.30 37.39 0.57
C ASN A 137 -12.66 36.12 0.04
N GLY A 138 -12.11 35.24 0.92
CA GLY A 138 -11.42 34.02 0.53
C GLY A 138 -10.01 34.28 -0.02
N SER A 139 -9.41 35.41 0.27
CA SER A 139 -8.04 35.77 -0.12
C SER A 139 -7.10 35.78 1.07
N PHE A 140 -5.79 35.78 0.79
CA PHE A 140 -4.71 35.97 1.76
C PHE A 140 -3.98 37.25 1.44
N VAL A 141 -3.57 38.00 2.47
CA VAL A 141 -2.67 39.13 2.31
C VAL A 141 -1.25 38.71 2.67
N ILE A 142 -0.41 38.61 1.67
CA ILE A 142 1.00 38.19 1.83
C ILE A 142 1.91 39.32 1.38
N ASN A 143 2.73 39.83 2.29
CA ASN A 143 3.60 40.99 2.03
C ASN A 143 2.83 42.21 1.40
N GLY A 144 1.64 42.48 1.92
CA GLY A 144 0.76 43.55 1.44
C GLY A 144 0.02 43.22 0.15
N THR A 145 0.29 42.12 -0.52
CA THR A 145 -0.38 41.75 -1.78
C THR A 145 -1.47 40.74 -1.50
N GLU A 146 -2.66 40.99 -2.02
CA GLU A 146 -3.79 40.09 -1.93
C GLU A 146 -3.63 38.91 -2.92
N ARG A 147 -3.71 37.68 -2.42
CA ARG A 147 -3.52 36.46 -3.17
C ARG A 147 -4.64 35.48 -2.89
N VAL A 148 -4.91 34.61 -3.84
CA VAL A 148 -5.88 33.51 -3.70
C VAL A 148 -5.23 32.18 -4.03
N ILE A 149 -5.72 31.13 -3.37
CA ILE A 149 -5.31 29.75 -3.70
C ILE A 149 -6.23 29.26 -4.82
N VAL A 150 -5.62 28.88 -5.94
CA VAL A 150 -6.33 28.30 -7.08
C VAL A 150 -6.29 26.78 -6.98
N SER A 151 -7.45 26.15 -7.13
CA SER A 151 -7.54 24.68 -7.18
C SER A 151 -6.77 24.14 -8.37
N GLN A 152 -5.94 23.13 -8.11
CA GLN A 152 -5.15 22.46 -9.13
C GLN A 152 -5.63 21.03 -9.31
N LEU A 153 -5.92 20.67 -10.56
CA LEU A 153 -6.24 19.28 -10.91
C LEU A 153 -4.97 18.43 -10.93
N HIS A 154 -5.00 17.31 -10.24
CA HIS A 154 -3.91 16.33 -10.23
C HIS A 154 -4.44 14.90 -10.23
N ARG A 155 -3.59 13.93 -10.51
CA ARG A 155 -3.97 12.53 -10.33
C ARG A 155 -4.24 12.26 -8.86
N SER A 156 -5.35 11.57 -8.57
CA SER A 156 -5.66 11.16 -7.19
C SER A 156 -4.60 10.17 -6.67
N PRO A 157 -4.30 10.19 -5.37
CA PRO A 157 -3.56 9.11 -4.75
C PRO A 157 -4.28 7.78 -4.95
N GLY A 158 -3.52 6.71 -5.13
CA GLY A 158 -4.07 5.37 -5.33
C GLY A 158 -3.23 4.52 -6.24
N VAL A 159 -3.78 3.36 -6.66
CA VAL A 159 -3.13 2.42 -7.55
C VAL A 159 -3.82 2.45 -8.91
N PHE A 160 -3.02 2.63 -9.96
CA PHE A 160 -3.49 2.66 -11.34
C PHE A 160 -2.92 1.46 -12.09
N PHE A 161 -3.78 0.70 -12.75
CA PHE A 161 -3.40 -0.42 -13.60
C PHE A 161 -3.52 -0.01 -15.06
N GLU A 162 -2.47 -0.22 -15.82
CA GLU A 162 -2.40 0.15 -17.24
C GLU A 162 -1.78 -1.00 -18.06
N HIS A 163 -1.89 -0.96 -19.38
CA HIS A 163 -1.19 -1.82 -20.30
C HIS A 163 -0.82 -1.04 -21.58
N ASP A 164 0.21 -1.50 -22.27
CA ASP A 164 0.78 -0.84 -23.46
C ASP A 164 -0.03 -1.05 -24.76
N LYS A 165 -1.14 -1.78 -24.72
CA LYS A 165 -1.95 -2.20 -25.88
C LYS A 165 -1.16 -2.99 -26.94
N GLY A 166 -0.09 -3.68 -26.52
CA GLY A 166 0.76 -4.47 -27.41
C GLY A 166 1.65 -3.64 -28.35
N LYS A 167 1.86 -2.35 -28.08
CA LYS A 167 2.63 -1.46 -28.95
C LYS A 167 4.15 -1.55 -28.74
N THR A 168 4.57 -1.95 -27.54
CA THR A 168 5.98 -1.91 -27.12
C THR A 168 6.77 -3.09 -27.68
N HIS A 169 6.16 -4.25 -27.87
CA HIS A 169 6.82 -5.45 -28.34
C HIS A 169 6.26 -5.93 -29.68
N SER A 170 7.14 -6.37 -30.59
CA SER A 170 6.79 -6.80 -31.95
C SER A 170 5.81 -7.98 -32.03
N SER A 171 5.74 -8.81 -30.96
CA SER A 171 4.81 -9.94 -30.88
C SER A 171 3.36 -9.52 -30.55
N GLY A 172 3.09 -8.24 -30.30
CA GLY A 172 1.77 -7.77 -29.87
C GLY A 172 1.38 -8.19 -28.45
N LYS A 173 2.32 -8.72 -27.64
CA LYS A 173 2.10 -9.12 -26.25
C LYS A 173 1.74 -7.90 -25.41
N LEU A 174 0.66 -8.03 -24.61
CA LEU A 174 0.26 -7.00 -23.67
C LEU A 174 1.24 -6.97 -22.49
N LEU A 175 1.87 -5.84 -22.28
CA LEU A 175 2.70 -5.59 -21.11
C LEU A 175 1.89 -4.79 -20.10
N PHE A 176 1.63 -5.41 -18.94
CA PHE A 176 0.88 -4.79 -17.87
C PHE A 176 1.82 -3.98 -16.97
N SER A 177 1.30 -2.92 -16.45
CA SER A 177 1.99 -2.06 -15.48
C SER A 177 1.02 -1.60 -14.40
N ALA A 178 1.55 -1.32 -13.22
CA ALA A 178 0.83 -0.72 -12.13
C ALA A 178 1.63 0.45 -11.55
N ARG A 179 0.94 1.51 -11.19
CA ARG A 179 1.54 2.70 -10.59
C ARG A 179 0.87 3.03 -9.28
N VAL A 180 1.66 3.08 -8.22
CA VAL A 180 1.22 3.51 -6.91
C VAL A 180 1.60 4.98 -6.74
N ILE A 181 0.58 5.83 -6.60
CA ILE A 181 0.73 7.28 -6.41
C ILE A 181 0.35 7.58 -4.96
N PRO A 182 1.29 8.03 -4.12
CA PRO A 182 1.00 8.44 -2.75
C PRO A 182 0.39 9.84 -2.73
N TYR A 183 -0.23 10.21 -1.62
CA TYR A 183 -0.67 11.59 -1.39
C TYR A 183 0.52 12.57 -1.43
N ARG A 184 1.64 12.19 -0.82
CA ARG A 184 2.90 12.93 -0.81
C ARG A 184 4.06 11.94 -0.76
N GLY A 185 4.98 12.03 -1.70
CA GLY A 185 6.17 11.17 -1.76
C GLY A 185 6.47 10.66 -3.16
N SER A 186 7.37 9.70 -3.23
CA SER A 186 7.85 9.10 -4.47
C SER A 186 6.84 8.14 -5.08
N TRP A 187 6.74 8.14 -6.38
CA TRP A 187 5.90 7.19 -7.11
C TRP A 187 6.60 5.84 -7.21
N LEU A 188 5.80 4.78 -7.12
CA LEU A 188 6.26 3.41 -7.29
C LEU A 188 5.59 2.80 -8.52
N ASP A 189 6.39 2.46 -9.51
CA ASP A 189 5.93 1.85 -10.75
C ASP A 189 6.33 0.36 -10.78
N PHE A 190 5.38 -0.51 -11.17
CA PHE A 190 5.60 -1.92 -11.45
C PHE A 190 5.41 -2.16 -12.94
N GLU A 191 6.32 -2.89 -13.58
CA GLU A 191 6.32 -3.14 -15.02
C GLU A 191 6.66 -4.60 -15.33
N PHE A 192 5.84 -5.25 -16.17
CA PHE A 192 6.19 -6.54 -16.73
C PHE A 192 7.09 -6.37 -17.96
N ASP A 193 8.14 -7.19 -18.04
CA ASP A 193 8.99 -7.31 -19.22
C ASP A 193 8.35 -8.30 -20.24
N PRO A 194 8.69 -8.25 -21.54
CA PRO A 194 8.27 -9.24 -22.54
C PRO A 194 8.58 -10.70 -22.16
N LYS A 195 9.56 -10.92 -21.30
CA LYS A 195 9.95 -12.23 -20.74
C LYS A 195 9.16 -12.64 -19.49
N ASP A 196 8.10 -11.89 -19.12
CA ASP A 196 7.28 -12.07 -17.91
C ASP A 196 8.00 -11.83 -16.57
N TYR A 197 9.13 -11.14 -16.59
CA TYR A 197 9.75 -10.68 -15.37
C TYR A 197 9.08 -9.41 -14.87
N LEU A 198 8.81 -9.34 -13.56
CA LEU A 198 8.24 -8.18 -12.90
C LEU A 198 9.35 -7.32 -12.26
N TYR A 199 9.37 -6.07 -12.67
CA TYR A 199 10.30 -5.06 -12.16
C TYR A 199 9.55 -3.94 -11.47
N PHE A 200 10.24 -3.23 -10.59
CA PHE A 200 9.76 -2.01 -9.99
C PHE A 200 10.74 -0.85 -10.20
N ARG A 201 10.21 0.37 -10.14
CA ARG A 201 10.97 1.63 -10.18
C ARG A 201 10.44 2.58 -9.13
N ILE A 202 11.33 3.35 -8.52
CA ILE A 202 10.98 4.47 -7.64
C ILE A 202 11.36 5.75 -8.39
N ASP A 203 10.40 6.67 -8.55
CA ASP A 203 10.57 7.96 -9.24
C ASP A 203 11.26 7.83 -10.60
N ARG A 204 10.86 6.82 -11.41
CA ARG A 204 11.42 6.56 -12.73
C ARG A 204 12.93 6.29 -12.78
N ARG A 205 13.55 5.95 -11.64
CA ARG A 205 14.95 5.53 -11.59
C ARG A 205 15.14 4.15 -12.22
N ARG A 206 16.34 3.58 -12.07
CA ARG A 206 16.69 2.26 -12.62
C ARG A 206 15.71 1.18 -12.12
N LYS A 207 15.24 0.33 -13.04
CA LYS A 207 14.38 -0.80 -12.69
C LYS A 207 15.14 -1.87 -11.91
N MET A 208 14.48 -2.46 -10.94
CA MET A 208 15.00 -3.56 -10.12
C MET A 208 13.96 -4.69 -10.05
N PRO A 209 14.38 -5.96 -9.87
CA PRO A 209 13.44 -7.06 -9.69
C PRO A 209 12.53 -6.84 -8.49
N VAL A 210 11.25 -7.15 -8.61
CA VAL A 210 10.27 -6.94 -7.53
C VAL A 210 10.57 -7.74 -6.27
N SER A 211 11.20 -8.92 -6.42
CA SER A 211 11.63 -9.75 -5.28
C SER A 211 12.55 -9.00 -4.31
N THR A 212 13.38 -8.08 -4.81
CA THR A 212 14.24 -7.22 -3.98
C THR A 212 13.40 -6.30 -3.09
N LEU A 213 12.34 -5.71 -3.64
CA LEU A 213 11.41 -4.87 -2.87
C LEU A 213 10.68 -5.68 -1.81
N LEU A 214 10.14 -6.84 -2.18
CA LEU A 214 9.38 -7.70 -1.26
C LEU A 214 10.26 -8.17 -0.09
N LYS A 215 11.50 -8.55 -0.36
CA LYS A 215 12.48 -8.89 0.69
C LYS A 215 12.83 -7.68 1.58
N ALA A 216 12.96 -6.50 1.01
CA ALA A 216 13.20 -5.27 1.77
C ALA A 216 12.01 -4.90 2.67
N LEU A 217 10.79 -5.28 2.29
CA LEU A 217 9.58 -5.13 3.11
C LEU A 217 9.46 -6.21 4.21
N GLY A 218 10.39 -7.16 4.28
CA GLY A 218 10.47 -8.18 5.32
C GLY A 218 9.89 -9.54 4.94
N LEU A 219 9.47 -9.75 3.69
CA LEU A 219 8.96 -11.04 3.23
C LEU A 219 10.10 -12.02 3.00
N SER A 220 10.00 -13.22 3.56
CA SER A 220 10.91 -14.32 3.29
C SER A 220 10.69 -14.90 1.88
N SER A 221 11.63 -15.71 1.41
CA SER A 221 11.48 -16.37 0.10
C SER A 221 10.29 -17.35 0.08
N ASP A 222 10.04 -18.02 1.20
CA ASP A 222 8.92 -18.96 1.37
C ASP A 222 7.58 -18.23 1.32
N GLU A 223 7.48 -17.10 2.02
CA GLU A 223 6.27 -16.26 2.00
C GLU A 223 5.99 -15.68 0.61
N ILE A 224 7.02 -15.24 -0.11
CA ILE A 224 6.87 -14.76 -1.48
C ILE A 224 6.33 -15.87 -2.39
N LEU A 225 6.91 -17.08 -2.31
CA LEU A 225 6.44 -18.19 -3.14
C LEU A 225 5.03 -18.60 -2.76
N SER A 226 4.72 -18.74 -1.47
CA SER A 226 3.37 -19.13 -1.00
C SER A 226 2.28 -18.10 -1.33
N THR A 227 2.65 -16.82 -1.43
CA THR A 227 1.69 -15.76 -1.75
C THR A 227 1.36 -15.70 -3.25
N PHE A 228 2.36 -15.92 -4.12
CA PHE A 228 2.21 -15.68 -5.55
C PHE A 228 2.09 -16.93 -6.40
N TYR A 229 2.37 -18.12 -5.86
CA TYR A 229 2.37 -19.37 -6.59
C TYR A 229 1.55 -20.44 -5.86
N ASP A 230 0.90 -21.26 -6.64
CA ASP A 230 0.29 -22.51 -6.17
C ASP A 230 1.35 -23.61 -6.16
N PHE A 231 1.24 -24.52 -5.20
CA PHE A 231 2.18 -25.65 -5.03
C PHE A 231 1.55 -26.97 -5.44
N ASP A 232 2.40 -27.81 -5.99
CA ASP A 232 2.13 -29.22 -6.18
C ASP A 232 2.69 -30.00 -4.98
N THR A 233 1.88 -30.87 -4.37
CA THR A 233 2.30 -31.69 -3.23
C THR A 233 2.51 -33.12 -3.67
N PHE A 234 3.64 -33.70 -3.28
CA PHE A 234 3.99 -35.07 -3.54
C PHE A 234 4.14 -35.81 -2.21
N GLU A 235 3.44 -36.93 -2.06
CA GLU A 235 3.58 -37.85 -0.93
C GLU A 235 4.50 -39.00 -1.32
N ILE A 236 5.44 -39.37 -0.45
CA ILE A 236 6.31 -40.50 -0.64
C ILE A 236 5.69 -41.68 0.08
N LYS A 237 5.28 -42.72 -0.66
CA LYS A 237 4.74 -43.97 -0.11
C LYS A 237 5.42 -45.17 -0.79
N SER A 238 6.00 -46.06 -0.01
CA SER A 238 6.61 -47.31 -0.54
C SER A 238 7.56 -47.09 -1.71
N ASN A 239 8.45 -46.09 -1.62
CA ASN A 239 9.37 -45.66 -2.68
C ASN A 239 8.73 -45.18 -3.97
N ALA A 240 7.44 -44.85 -3.96
CA ALA A 240 6.72 -44.24 -5.07
C ALA A 240 6.27 -42.81 -4.72
N PHE A 241 6.31 -41.92 -5.71
CA PHE A 241 5.85 -40.55 -5.54
C PHE A 241 4.38 -40.47 -5.92
N HIS A 242 3.56 -40.07 -4.99
CA HIS A 242 2.14 -39.85 -5.18
C HIS A 242 1.87 -38.35 -5.33
N PHE A 243 1.63 -37.91 -6.55
CA PHE A 243 1.32 -36.53 -6.87
C PHE A 243 -0.14 -36.21 -6.54
N HIS A 244 -0.38 -35.21 -5.70
CA HIS A 244 -1.71 -34.72 -5.43
C HIS A 244 -2.22 -33.88 -6.60
N PHE A 245 -2.95 -34.53 -7.50
CA PHE A 245 -3.34 -33.96 -8.78
C PHE A 245 -4.59 -33.08 -8.69
N VAL A 246 -4.45 -31.79 -9.03
CA VAL A 246 -5.53 -30.82 -9.16
C VAL A 246 -5.80 -30.60 -10.65
N PRO A 247 -6.87 -31.19 -11.23
CA PRO A 247 -7.06 -31.23 -12.68
C PRO A 247 -7.13 -29.85 -13.35
N GLU A 248 -7.72 -28.86 -12.68
CA GLU A 248 -7.91 -27.51 -13.20
C GLU A 248 -6.60 -26.78 -13.48
N ARG A 249 -5.58 -26.99 -12.61
CA ARG A 249 -4.26 -26.35 -12.72
C ARG A 249 -3.48 -26.81 -13.96
N HIS A 250 -3.65 -28.06 -14.33
CA HIS A 250 -2.93 -28.69 -15.45
C HIS A 250 -3.68 -28.57 -16.79
N ARG A 251 -4.70 -27.72 -16.87
CA ARG A 251 -5.44 -27.49 -18.10
C ARG A 251 -4.54 -26.90 -19.17
N GLY A 252 -4.43 -27.62 -20.29
CA GLY A 252 -3.61 -27.18 -21.43
C GLY A 252 -2.18 -27.68 -21.42
N GLU A 253 -1.72 -28.30 -20.36
CA GLU A 253 -0.42 -28.97 -20.27
C GLU A 253 -0.41 -30.28 -21.03
N ILE A 254 0.78 -30.78 -21.33
CA ILE A 254 0.99 -32.08 -21.97
C ILE A 254 1.20 -33.10 -20.85
N ALA A 255 0.41 -34.18 -20.86
CA ALA A 255 0.56 -35.25 -19.89
C ALA A 255 1.91 -35.96 -20.09
N LYS A 256 2.79 -35.94 -19.09
CA LYS A 256 4.10 -36.58 -19.14
C LYS A 256 4.03 -38.11 -18.99
N GLN A 257 2.89 -38.64 -18.51
CA GLN A 257 2.62 -40.06 -18.36
C GLN A 257 1.15 -40.37 -18.57
N ASP A 258 0.82 -41.68 -18.66
CA ASP A 258 -0.57 -42.13 -18.79
C ASP A 258 -1.34 -41.89 -17.49
N ILE A 259 -2.45 -41.18 -17.55
CA ILE A 259 -3.36 -41.01 -16.41
C ILE A 259 -4.45 -42.08 -16.48
N LYS A 260 -4.45 -42.96 -15.48
CA LYS A 260 -5.38 -44.12 -15.40
C LYS A 260 -6.40 -43.92 -14.30
N ASP A 261 -7.60 -44.43 -14.53
CA ASP A 261 -8.66 -44.54 -13.52
C ASP A 261 -8.31 -45.63 -12.49
N LYS A 262 -9.00 -45.63 -11.34
CA LYS A 262 -8.89 -46.67 -10.29
C LYS A 262 -9.11 -48.10 -10.82
N LYS A 263 -9.75 -48.23 -11.96
CA LYS A 263 -10.00 -49.52 -12.67
C LYS A 263 -8.91 -49.85 -13.71
N GLY A 264 -7.84 -49.07 -13.84
CA GLY A 264 -6.77 -49.26 -14.82
C GLY A 264 -7.07 -48.76 -16.24
N LYS A 265 -8.24 -48.15 -16.48
CA LYS A 265 -8.56 -47.60 -17.80
C LYS A 265 -7.83 -46.26 -17.99
N ILE A 266 -7.15 -46.12 -19.13
CA ILE A 266 -6.42 -44.90 -19.49
C ILE A 266 -7.45 -43.83 -19.85
N ILE A 267 -7.38 -42.68 -19.17
CA ILE A 267 -8.17 -41.48 -19.44
C ILE A 267 -7.38 -40.56 -20.38
N ILE A 268 -6.07 -40.39 -20.13
CA ILE A 268 -5.19 -39.56 -20.93
C ILE A 268 -3.93 -40.37 -21.22
N ASN A 269 -3.53 -40.46 -22.49
CA ASN A 269 -2.25 -41.08 -22.87
C ASN A 269 -1.11 -40.07 -22.69
N LYS A 270 0.09 -40.57 -22.46
CA LYS A 270 1.34 -39.79 -22.49
C LYS A 270 1.40 -38.92 -23.73
N ASP A 271 1.98 -37.75 -23.63
CA ASP A 271 2.19 -36.74 -24.68
C ASP A 271 0.91 -36.12 -25.27
N LYS A 272 -0.27 -36.39 -24.70
CA LYS A 272 -1.51 -35.71 -25.06
C LYS A 272 -1.81 -34.50 -24.18
N ARG A 273 -2.35 -33.46 -24.80
CA ARG A 273 -2.77 -32.25 -24.10
C ARG A 273 -4.00 -32.48 -23.25
N ILE A 274 -3.93 -32.02 -22.01
CA ILE A 274 -5.04 -32.09 -21.03
C ILE A 274 -6.12 -31.10 -21.45
N THR A 275 -7.28 -31.60 -21.81
CA THR A 275 -8.43 -30.80 -22.25
C THR A 275 -9.50 -30.73 -21.15
N VAL A 276 -10.44 -29.79 -21.28
CA VAL A 276 -11.60 -29.65 -20.37
C VAL A 276 -12.41 -30.96 -20.27
N LYS A 277 -12.47 -31.73 -21.36
CA LYS A 277 -13.14 -33.04 -21.35
C LYS A 277 -12.42 -34.03 -20.44
N HIS A 278 -11.12 -34.09 -20.53
CA HIS A 278 -10.28 -34.94 -19.69
C HIS A 278 -10.40 -34.55 -18.20
N ILE A 279 -10.43 -33.26 -17.89
CA ILE A 279 -10.63 -32.77 -16.53
C ILE A 279 -11.94 -33.29 -15.95
N ARG A 280 -13.05 -33.16 -16.67
CA ARG A 280 -14.37 -33.67 -16.24
C ARG A 280 -14.39 -35.20 -16.07
N GLU A 281 -13.66 -35.93 -16.90
CA GLU A 281 -13.53 -37.39 -16.78
C GLU A 281 -12.74 -37.79 -15.52
N ILE A 282 -11.63 -37.06 -15.22
CA ILE A 282 -10.79 -37.26 -14.02
C ILE A 282 -11.59 -36.95 -12.75
N GLU A 283 -12.35 -35.84 -12.75
CA GLU A 283 -13.23 -35.46 -11.62
C GLU A 283 -14.32 -36.51 -11.37
N LYS A 284 -14.98 -37.00 -12.44
CA LYS A 284 -15.98 -38.08 -12.33
C LYS A 284 -15.40 -39.38 -11.82
N ALA A 285 -14.14 -39.69 -12.19
CA ALA A 285 -13.42 -40.86 -11.71
C ALA A 285 -12.93 -40.72 -10.25
N GLY A 286 -12.99 -39.51 -9.68
CA GLY A 286 -12.57 -39.24 -8.30
C GLY A 286 -11.08 -39.46 -8.06
N ILE A 287 -10.23 -39.16 -9.06
CA ILE A 287 -8.80 -39.31 -8.97
C ILE A 287 -8.23 -38.07 -8.26
N LYS A 288 -7.70 -38.28 -7.07
CA LYS A 288 -7.04 -37.24 -6.26
C LYS A 288 -5.51 -37.36 -6.25
N SER A 289 -5.00 -38.51 -6.60
CA SER A 289 -3.57 -38.81 -6.53
C SER A 289 -3.16 -39.67 -7.72
N ILE A 290 -2.01 -39.40 -8.30
CA ILE A 290 -1.43 -40.10 -9.43
C ILE A 290 -0.02 -40.52 -9.02
N VAL A 291 0.34 -41.78 -9.26
CA VAL A 291 1.70 -42.24 -9.07
C VAL A 291 2.57 -41.71 -10.21
N VAL A 292 3.67 -41.09 -9.89
CA VAL A 292 4.61 -40.51 -10.82
C VAL A 292 6.02 -41.08 -10.64
N GLU A 293 6.77 -41.11 -11.72
CA GLU A 293 8.17 -41.55 -11.70
C GLU A 293 9.07 -40.40 -11.22
N SER A 294 10.27 -40.73 -10.72
CA SER A 294 11.26 -39.76 -10.22
C SER A 294 11.62 -38.68 -11.24
N GLU A 295 11.68 -39.05 -12.51
CA GLU A 295 11.92 -38.10 -13.62
C GLU A 295 10.92 -36.95 -13.70
N PHE A 296 9.69 -37.12 -13.18
CA PHE A 296 8.68 -36.09 -13.14
C PHE A 296 9.04 -34.95 -12.18
N LEU A 297 9.79 -35.24 -11.13
CA LEU A 297 10.20 -34.30 -10.08
C LEU A 297 11.50 -33.57 -10.43
N ILE A 298 12.36 -34.19 -11.24
CA ILE A 298 13.65 -33.60 -11.62
C ILE A 298 13.42 -32.29 -12.39
N GLY A 299 14.16 -31.24 -12.02
CA GLY A 299 14.06 -29.90 -12.59
C GLY A 299 12.93 -29.03 -12.03
N LYS A 300 12.06 -29.56 -11.15
CA LYS A 300 11.11 -28.73 -10.40
C LYS A 300 11.81 -27.98 -9.28
N LYS A 301 11.17 -26.89 -8.81
CA LYS A 301 11.68 -26.05 -7.71
C LYS A 301 10.97 -26.40 -6.41
N ILE A 302 11.70 -26.37 -5.30
CA ILE A 302 11.16 -26.61 -3.96
C ILE A 302 10.47 -25.35 -3.46
N ALA A 303 9.26 -25.53 -2.93
CA ALA A 303 8.40 -24.45 -2.48
C ALA A 303 8.81 -23.86 -1.13
N SER A 304 9.25 -24.72 -0.19
CA SER A 304 9.68 -24.34 1.14
C SER A 304 10.96 -25.10 1.53
N SER A 305 11.77 -24.50 2.39
CA SER A 305 12.99 -25.14 2.86
C SER A 305 12.68 -26.46 3.58
N ILE A 306 13.42 -27.50 3.23
CA ILE A 306 13.30 -28.83 3.82
C ILE A 306 14.38 -28.95 4.90
N ILE A 307 13.95 -29.14 6.14
CA ILE A 307 14.82 -29.28 7.31
C ILE A 307 14.69 -30.68 7.85
N ASP A 308 15.80 -31.33 8.12
CA ASP A 308 15.79 -32.60 8.84
C ASP A 308 15.38 -32.38 10.30
N THR A 309 14.30 -33.00 10.71
CA THR A 309 13.76 -32.89 12.08
C THR A 309 14.66 -33.47 13.14
N ASN A 310 15.61 -34.36 12.79
CA ASN A 310 16.50 -35.04 13.73
C ASN A 310 17.81 -34.26 13.93
N SER A 311 18.42 -33.77 12.85
CA SER A 311 19.69 -33.05 12.89
C SER A 311 19.55 -31.54 12.92
N GLY A 312 18.41 -31.00 12.49
CA GLY A 312 18.18 -29.55 12.30
C GLY A 312 18.89 -28.95 11.08
N GLU A 313 19.53 -29.77 10.27
CA GLU A 313 20.23 -29.32 9.06
C GLU A 313 19.22 -29.02 7.93
N VAL A 314 19.49 -27.95 7.20
CA VAL A 314 18.73 -27.61 6.00
C VAL A 314 19.20 -28.49 4.85
N ILE A 315 18.34 -29.41 4.41
CA ILE A 315 18.63 -30.36 3.33
C ILE A 315 18.53 -29.65 1.97
N ALA A 316 17.53 -28.83 1.82
CA ALA A 316 17.30 -28.06 0.60
C ALA A 316 16.67 -26.71 0.93
N ASP A 317 17.20 -25.66 0.32
CA ASP A 317 16.67 -24.31 0.44
C ASP A 317 15.46 -24.11 -0.48
N THR A 318 14.61 -23.18 -0.09
CA THR A 318 13.51 -22.69 -0.92
C THR A 318 14.00 -22.24 -2.29
N ASN A 319 13.23 -22.59 -3.32
CA ASN A 319 13.52 -22.31 -4.74
C ASN A 319 14.75 -23.05 -5.30
N SER A 320 15.34 -24.01 -4.55
CA SER A 320 16.36 -24.89 -5.09
C SER A 320 15.76 -25.89 -6.10
N GLU A 321 16.57 -26.33 -7.04
CA GLU A 321 16.16 -27.29 -8.06
C GLU A 321 16.28 -28.72 -7.54
N ILE A 322 15.27 -29.53 -7.81
CA ILE A 322 15.29 -30.95 -7.46
C ILE A 322 16.20 -31.66 -8.44
N THR A 323 17.35 -32.11 -7.95
CA THR A 323 18.31 -32.96 -8.66
C THR A 323 18.12 -34.44 -8.26
N GLU A 324 18.67 -35.36 -9.04
CA GLU A 324 18.64 -36.78 -8.70
C GLU A 324 19.30 -37.08 -7.33
N GLU A 325 20.42 -36.41 -7.05
CA GLU A 325 21.13 -36.57 -5.76
C GLU A 325 20.28 -36.10 -4.58
N LEU A 326 19.59 -34.97 -4.75
CA LEU A 326 18.69 -34.44 -3.72
C LEU A 326 17.51 -35.39 -3.50
N LEU A 327 16.92 -35.88 -4.59
CA LEU A 327 15.79 -36.81 -4.53
C LEU A 327 16.14 -38.09 -3.79
N GLN A 328 17.34 -38.61 -4.00
CA GLN A 328 17.84 -39.79 -3.28
C GLN A 328 18.04 -39.54 -1.79
N LYS A 329 18.62 -38.39 -1.42
CA LYS A 329 18.71 -37.94 -0.03
C LYS A 329 17.35 -37.81 0.66
N LEU A 330 16.34 -37.27 -0.04
CA LEU A 330 14.98 -37.12 0.49
C LEU A 330 14.30 -38.49 0.72
N LEU A 331 14.57 -39.48 -0.13
CA LEU A 331 14.07 -40.84 0.04
C LEU A 331 14.74 -41.56 1.25
N ASP A 332 16.04 -41.36 1.42
CA ASP A 332 16.80 -41.95 2.54
C ASP A 332 16.35 -41.42 3.91
N LEU A 333 15.93 -40.18 3.96
CA LEU A 333 15.44 -39.51 5.17
C LEU A 333 13.98 -39.86 5.53
N SER A 334 13.33 -40.72 4.75
CA SER A 334 11.93 -41.16 4.97
C SER A 334 10.93 -40.03 5.14
N LEU A 335 11.14 -38.90 4.44
CA LEU A 335 10.20 -37.78 4.41
C LEU A 335 8.86 -38.23 3.80
N LYS A 336 7.78 -37.81 4.42
CA LYS A 336 6.43 -38.21 3.95
C LYS A 336 5.89 -37.31 2.84
N HIS A 337 6.36 -36.04 2.76
CA HIS A 337 5.86 -35.03 1.83
C HIS A 337 7.01 -34.18 1.28
N ILE A 338 6.89 -33.82 0.03
CA ILE A 338 7.74 -32.86 -0.67
C ILE A 338 6.86 -31.77 -1.32
#